data_ef172c63d604443c5ba1ce85d7c6052e
#
_entry.id   ef172c63d604443c5ba1ce85d7c6052e
#
_cell.length_a   1.000
_cell.length_b   1.000
_cell.length_c   1.000
_cell.angle_alpha   90.00
_cell.angle_beta   90.00
_cell.angle_gamma   90.00
#
_symmetry.space_group_name_H-M   'P 1'
#
loop_
_entity.id
_entity.type
_entity.pdbx_description
1 polymer ?
#
loop_
_entity_poly.entity_id
_entity_poly.type
_entity_poly.pdbx_seq_one_letter_code
_entity_poly.pdbx_strand_id
1 'polypeptide(L)'
;MLINPIASGSSGNAYYISDGQSSLLLDAGIPLAQIQAGCGYKVSQLSGCLVTHGHGDHVKAAKALARMGVNIYTSQGTADMANLTGHRICTVRALESFHAGTFEVLPFDVEHDVPEPLGFLIRSTVTGEK
;
A
#
# COMPACT_ATOMS: atom_id res chain seq x y z
N MET A 1 -6.54 3.96 -15.78
CA MET A 1 -5.75 3.60 -14.58
C MET A 1 -4.74 2.53 -14.96
N LEU A 2 -3.48 2.73 -14.64
CA LEU A 2 -2.40 1.81 -14.93
C LEU A 2 -2.09 0.99 -13.67
N ILE A 3 -2.01 -0.34 -13.82
CA ILE A 3 -1.55 -1.23 -12.75
C ILE A 3 -0.32 -1.96 -13.26
N ASN A 4 0.79 -1.74 -12.60
CA ASN A 4 2.07 -2.34 -12.99
C ASN A 4 2.61 -3.22 -11.86
N PRO A 5 2.58 -4.55 -12.00
CA PRO A 5 3.20 -5.42 -10.99
C PRO A 5 4.71 -5.21 -10.98
N ILE A 6 5.26 -4.80 -9.85
CA ILE A 6 6.71 -4.75 -9.67
C ILE A 6 7.20 -6.14 -9.31
N ALA A 7 6.46 -6.83 -8.45
CA ALA A 7 6.72 -8.22 -8.09
C ALA A 7 5.43 -8.87 -7.61
N SER A 8 5.27 -10.17 -7.87
CA SER A 8 4.16 -10.96 -7.32
C SER A 8 4.64 -12.39 -7.11
N GLY A 9 4.22 -12.97 -5.97
CA GLY A 9 4.58 -14.35 -5.63
C GLY A 9 5.00 -14.49 -4.18
N SER A 10 5.47 -15.67 -3.83
CA SER A 10 5.84 -15.99 -2.45
C SER A 10 7.11 -15.29 -1.97
N SER A 11 7.95 -14.80 -2.88
CA SER A 11 9.18 -14.07 -2.52
C SER A 11 8.95 -12.58 -2.27
N GLY A 12 7.80 -12.05 -2.63
CA GLY A 12 7.46 -10.66 -2.37
C GLY A 12 6.44 -10.11 -3.33
N ASN A 13 5.67 -9.12 -2.84
CA ASN A 13 4.57 -8.51 -3.60
C ASN A 13 4.65 -7.00 -3.53
N ALA A 14 4.52 -6.35 -4.68
CA ALA A 14 4.40 -4.90 -4.78
C ALA A 14 3.80 -4.54 -6.13
N TYR A 15 2.79 -3.67 -6.12
CA TYR A 15 2.09 -3.23 -7.33
C TYR A 15 2.05 -1.71 -7.37
N TYR A 16 2.47 -1.14 -8.49
CA TYR A 16 2.39 0.30 -8.73
C TYR A 16 1.09 0.62 -9.47
N ILE A 17 0.31 1.56 -8.92
CA ILE A 17 -0.99 1.94 -9.45
C ILE A 17 -0.97 3.44 -9.72
N SER A 18 -1.35 3.86 -10.95
CA SER A 18 -1.37 5.26 -11.33
C SER A 18 -2.63 5.58 -12.14
N ASP A 19 -3.22 6.75 -11.92
CA ASP A 19 -4.30 7.28 -12.74
C ASP A 19 -3.85 8.45 -13.62
N GLY A 20 -2.54 8.69 -13.71
CA GLY A 20 -1.95 9.80 -14.45
C GLY A 20 -1.78 11.07 -13.63
N GLN A 21 -2.47 11.19 -12.50
CA GLN A 21 -2.37 12.36 -11.61
C GLN A 21 -1.79 11.97 -10.25
N SER A 22 -2.24 10.85 -9.69
CA SER A 22 -1.72 10.30 -8.44
C SER A 22 -1.23 8.88 -8.64
N SER A 23 -0.43 8.39 -7.69
CA SER A 23 0.06 7.02 -7.70
C SER A 23 0.04 6.43 -6.30
N LEU A 24 -0.16 5.12 -6.25
CA LEU A 24 -0.17 4.31 -5.02
C LEU A 24 0.74 3.12 -5.19
N LEU A 25 1.24 2.61 -4.08
CA LEU A 25 1.87 1.30 -4.01
C LEU A 25 0.93 0.37 -3.24
N LEU A 26 0.66 -0.80 -3.79
CA LEU A 26 -0.08 -1.86 -3.08
C LEU A 26 0.91 -2.92 -2.66
N ASP A 27 1.08 -3.07 -1.35
CA ASP A 27 2.08 -3.88 -0.68
C ASP A 27 3.52 -3.45 -1.00
N ALA A 28 4.43 -3.77 -0.10
CA ALA A 28 5.83 -3.37 -0.17
C ALA A 28 6.73 -4.50 0.33
N GLY A 29 6.50 -5.72 -0.20
CA GLY A 29 7.14 -6.95 0.26
C GLY A 29 8.46 -7.28 -0.41
N ILE A 30 9.10 -6.33 -1.07
CA ILE A 30 10.38 -6.50 -1.77
C ILE A 30 11.37 -5.45 -1.29
N PRO A 31 12.67 -5.62 -1.57
CA PRO A 31 13.67 -4.62 -1.19
C PRO A 31 13.36 -3.23 -1.74
N LEU A 32 13.65 -2.20 -0.96
CA LEU A 32 13.37 -0.80 -1.33
C LEU A 32 13.95 -0.42 -2.69
N ALA A 33 15.15 -0.89 -3.02
CA ALA A 33 15.78 -0.59 -4.30
C ALA A 33 14.94 -1.05 -5.48
N GLN A 34 14.29 -2.22 -5.37
CA GLN A 34 13.40 -2.73 -6.42
C GLN A 34 12.11 -1.90 -6.52
N ILE A 35 11.59 -1.43 -5.38
CA ILE A 35 10.44 -0.54 -5.36
C ILE A 35 10.79 0.78 -6.03
N GLN A 36 11.93 1.36 -5.70
CA GLN A 36 12.39 2.61 -6.31
C GLN A 36 12.50 2.50 -7.83
N ALA A 37 13.10 1.42 -8.32
CA ALA A 37 13.19 1.19 -9.76
C ALA A 37 11.80 0.97 -10.39
N GLY A 38 10.95 0.18 -9.74
CA GLY A 38 9.61 -0.11 -10.24
C GLY A 38 8.69 1.11 -10.28
N CYS A 39 8.94 2.11 -9.43
CA CYS A 39 8.20 3.38 -9.43
C CYS A 39 8.88 4.45 -10.29
N GLY A 40 9.85 4.09 -11.13
CA GLY A 40 10.58 5.05 -11.95
C GLY A 40 11.36 6.08 -11.13
N TYR A 41 11.81 5.69 -9.95
CA TYR A 41 12.52 6.55 -8.99
C TYR A 41 11.70 7.75 -8.51
N LYS A 42 10.37 7.60 -8.49
CA LYS A 42 9.42 8.64 -8.06
C LYS A 42 8.69 8.27 -6.78
N VAL A 43 9.36 7.54 -5.87
CA VAL A 43 8.76 7.10 -4.60
C VAL A 43 8.23 8.28 -3.78
N SER A 44 8.95 9.41 -3.78
CA SER A 44 8.52 10.61 -3.04
C SER A 44 7.20 11.20 -3.56
N GLN A 45 6.76 10.82 -4.75
CA GLN A 45 5.51 11.30 -5.35
C GLN A 45 4.33 10.36 -5.07
N LEU A 46 4.55 9.23 -4.42
CA LEU A 46 3.46 8.32 -4.06
C LEU A 46 2.48 9.00 -3.11
N SER A 47 1.20 8.88 -3.39
CA SER A 47 0.14 9.36 -2.50
C SER A 47 -0.01 8.45 -1.27
N GLY A 48 0.49 7.24 -1.34
CA GLY A 48 0.49 6.32 -0.22
C GLY A 48 0.90 4.91 -0.62
N CYS A 49 1.11 4.09 0.40
CA CYS A 49 1.32 2.67 0.27
C CYS A 49 0.23 1.96 1.07
N LEU A 50 -0.51 1.07 0.42
CA LEU A 50 -1.55 0.26 1.05
C LEU A 50 -0.96 -1.09 1.39
N VAL A 51 -1.05 -1.50 2.65
CA VAL A 51 -0.51 -2.80 3.09
C VAL A 51 -1.65 -3.71 3.51
N THR A 52 -1.73 -4.88 2.88
CA THR A 52 -2.84 -5.83 3.06
C THR A 52 -2.73 -6.62 4.35
N HIS A 53 -1.54 -7.09 4.68
CA HIS A 53 -1.30 -7.87 5.90
C HIS A 53 0.19 -7.88 6.28
N GLY A 54 0.49 -8.39 7.48
CA GLY A 54 1.79 -8.19 8.13
C GLY A 54 2.90 -9.18 7.80
N HIS A 55 2.71 -10.08 6.83
CA HIS A 55 3.79 -10.97 6.40
C HIS A 55 4.88 -10.20 5.66
N GLY A 56 6.14 -10.63 5.80
CA GLY A 56 7.29 -9.94 5.21
C GLY A 56 7.22 -9.78 3.70
N ASP A 57 6.62 -10.74 3.00
CA ASP A 57 6.43 -10.68 1.55
C ASP A 57 5.39 -9.64 1.09
N HIS A 58 4.79 -8.89 2.04
CA HIS A 58 3.88 -7.78 1.79
C HIS A 58 4.31 -6.47 2.45
N VAL A 59 5.23 -6.51 3.43
CA VAL A 59 5.48 -5.36 4.31
C VAL A 59 6.97 -4.99 4.45
N LYS A 60 7.85 -5.74 3.80
CA LYS A 60 9.31 -5.66 4.01
C LYS A 60 9.88 -4.24 3.96
N ALA A 61 9.46 -3.41 2.99
CA ALA A 61 9.98 -2.06 2.80
C ALA A 61 9.11 -0.96 3.41
N ALA A 62 8.02 -1.31 4.12
CA ALA A 62 7.06 -0.31 4.60
C ALA A 62 7.70 0.72 5.54
N LYS A 63 8.56 0.28 6.47
CA LYS A 63 9.25 1.20 7.39
C LYS A 63 10.14 2.19 6.64
N ALA A 64 10.88 1.71 5.66
CA ALA A 64 11.76 2.57 4.87
C ALA A 64 10.97 3.60 4.06
N LEU A 65 9.84 3.19 3.49
CA LEU A 65 8.94 4.11 2.78
C LEU A 65 8.38 5.18 3.71
N ALA A 66 7.98 4.80 4.92
CA ALA A 66 7.50 5.76 5.92
C ALA A 66 8.58 6.79 6.27
N ARG A 67 9.83 6.36 6.42
CA ARG A 67 10.96 7.26 6.67
C ARG A 67 11.21 8.22 5.51
N MET A 68 10.83 7.83 4.30
CA MET A 68 10.93 8.70 3.11
C MET A 68 9.74 9.64 2.96
N GLY A 69 8.80 9.63 3.90
CA GLY A 69 7.66 10.52 3.88
C GLY A 69 6.42 9.95 3.18
N VAL A 70 6.40 8.65 2.88
CA VAL A 70 5.24 8.00 2.29
C VAL A 70 4.29 7.55 3.40
N ASN A 71 3.02 7.92 3.31
CA ASN A 71 2.00 7.44 4.24
C ASN A 71 1.72 5.96 3.99
N ILE A 72 1.68 5.18 5.06
CA ILE A 72 1.38 3.75 5.02
C ILE A 72 -0.04 3.57 5.58
N TYR A 73 -0.95 3.07 4.74
CA TYR A 73 -2.34 2.82 5.12
C TYR A 73 -2.53 1.33 5.36
N THR A 74 -2.88 0.96 6.56
CA THR A 74 -3.03 -0.45 6.94
C THR A 74 -3.93 -0.59 8.17
N SER A 75 -4.30 -1.82 8.52
CA SER A 75 -5.06 -2.08 9.75
C SER A 75 -4.17 -1.94 10.98
N GLN A 76 -4.79 -1.73 12.15
CA GLN A 76 -4.06 -1.69 13.42
C GLN A 76 -3.38 -3.05 13.69
N GLY A 77 -4.07 -4.16 13.40
CA GLY A 77 -3.49 -5.49 13.60
C GLY A 77 -2.26 -5.73 12.73
N THR A 78 -2.29 -5.29 11.49
CA THR A 78 -1.13 -5.36 10.60
C THR A 78 0.01 -4.48 11.10
N ALA A 79 -0.29 -3.25 11.51
CA ALA A 79 0.73 -2.34 12.05
C ALA A 79 1.40 -2.94 13.30
N ASP A 80 0.62 -3.54 14.19
CA ASP A 80 1.14 -4.18 15.39
C ASP A 80 2.03 -5.39 15.04
N MET A 81 1.58 -6.25 14.15
CA MET A 81 2.33 -7.44 13.73
C MET A 81 3.66 -7.06 13.07
N ALA A 82 3.68 -6.02 12.27
CA ALA A 82 4.86 -5.58 11.52
C ALA A 82 5.69 -4.54 12.25
N ASN A 83 5.30 -4.15 13.46
CA ASN A 83 5.96 -3.10 14.26
C ASN A 83 6.06 -1.77 13.49
N LEU A 84 4.97 -1.39 12.84
CA LEU A 84 4.88 -0.12 12.14
C LEU A 84 4.37 0.95 13.10
N THR A 85 5.18 1.97 13.35
CA THR A 85 4.85 3.07 14.27
C THR A 85 5.24 4.42 13.67
N GLY A 86 4.65 5.48 14.20
CA GLY A 86 4.96 6.84 13.78
C GLY A 86 3.80 7.50 13.04
N HIS A 87 3.95 8.80 12.77
CA HIS A 87 2.85 9.61 12.21
C HIS A 87 2.55 9.28 10.74
N ARG A 88 3.44 8.59 10.05
CA ARG A 88 3.18 8.17 8.67
C ARG A 88 2.39 6.86 8.59
N ILE A 89 2.21 6.18 9.71
CA ILE A 89 1.39 4.96 9.77
C ILE A 89 -0.05 5.40 10.03
N CYS A 90 -0.88 5.28 9.00
CA CYS A 90 -2.27 5.70 9.03
C CYS A 90 -3.13 4.45 9.13
N THR A 91 -3.68 4.19 10.32
CA THR A 91 -4.52 3.01 10.50
C THR A 91 -5.91 3.25 9.90
N VAL A 92 -6.40 2.25 9.18
CA VAL A 92 -7.68 2.27 8.51
C VAL A 92 -8.51 1.06 8.93
N ARG A 93 -9.82 1.12 8.72
CA ARG A 93 -10.75 0.08 9.14
C ARG A 93 -11.58 -0.40 7.97
N ALA A 94 -11.95 -1.68 8.01
CA ALA A 94 -12.85 -2.25 7.02
C ALA A 94 -14.15 -1.43 6.90
N LEU A 95 -14.58 -1.21 5.67
CA LEU A 95 -15.80 -0.50 5.30
C LEU A 95 -15.81 1.00 5.62
N GLU A 96 -14.67 1.58 6.03
CA GLU A 96 -14.52 3.01 6.21
C GLU A 96 -13.60 3.55 5.11
N SER A 97 -14.16 4.19 4.09
CA SER A 97 -13.39 4.68 2.95
C SER A 97 -12.49 5.86 3.34
N PHE A 98 -11.41 6.00 2.62
CA PHE A 98 -10.50 7.13 2.76
C PHE A 98 -9.96 7.54 1.39
N HIS A 99 -9.30 8.69 1.36
CA HIS A 99 -8.68 9.20 0.14
C HIS A 99 -7.16 9.23 0.27
N ALA A 100 -6.49 8.86 -0.81
CA ALA A 100 -5.05 9.01 -0.97
C ALA A 100 -4.81 9.63 -2.36
N GLY A 101 -4.42 10.90 -2.40
CA GLY A 101 -4.36 11.65 -3.65
C GLY A 101 -5.72 11.68 -4.34
N THR A 102 -5.74 11.29 -5.60
CA THR A 102 -6.97 11.23 -6.41
C THR A 102 -7.70 9.89 -6.29
N PHE A 103 -7.23 8.99 -5.43
CA PHE A 103 -7.86 7.69 -5.22
C PHE A 103 -8.78 7.70 -4.01
N GLU A 104 -9.95 7.10 -4.17
CA GLU A 104 -10.83 6.73 -3.08
C GLU A 104 -10.64 5.25 -2.82
N VAL A 105 -10.41 4.88 -1.56
CA VAL A 105 -10.07 3.53 -1.17
C VAL A 105 -11.06 3.03 -0.13
N LEU A 106 -11.63 1.85 -0.38
CA LEU A 106 -12.51 1.17 0.57
C LEU A 106 -11.84 -0.11 1.04
N PRO A 107 -11.37 -0.17 2.30
CA PRO A 107 -10.88 -1.42 2.86
C PRO A 107 -12.03 -2.39 3.12
N PHE A 108 -11.75 -3.68 3.02
CA PHE A 108 -12.70 -4.73 3.38
C PHE A 108 -11.97 -5.90 4.02
N ASP A 109 -12.68 -6.64 4.88
CA ASP A 109 -12.10 -7.80 5.55
C ASP A 109 -11.86 -8.93 4.56
N VAL A 110 -10.73 -9.62 4.73
CA VAL A 110 -10.43 -10.86 3.99
C VAL A 110 -10.07 -11.94 4.99
N GLU A 111 -10.23 -13.22 4.60
CA GLU A 111 -9.84 -14.33 5.44
C GLU A 111 -8.37 -14.67 5.24
N HIS A 112 -7.62 -14.64 6.31
CA HIS A 112 -6.21 -15.01 6.35
C HIS A 112 -5.84 -15.31 7.79
N ASP A 113 -4.79 -16.07 8.02
CA ASP A 113 -4.35 -16.48 9.36
C ASP A 113 -3.41 -15.45 10.02
N VAL A 114 -3.67 -14.18 9.82
CA VAL A 114 -2.92 -13.05 10.38
C VAL A 114 -3.89 -12.05 11.01
N PRO A 115 -3.42 -11.16 11.92
CA PRO A 115 -4.27 -10.12 12.49
C PRO A 115 -4.77 -9.13 11.44
N GLU A 116 -6.07 -8.92 11.40
CA GLU A 116 -6.77 -7.90 10.59
C GLU A 116 -6.25 -7.75 9.14
N PRO A 117 -6.26 -8.83 8.33
CA PRO A 117 -5.88 -8.69 6.94
C PRO A 117 -6.95 -7.92 6.17
N LEU A 118 -6.53 -7.05 5.25
CA LEU A 118 -7.44 -6.22 4.47
C LEU A 118 -7.23 -6.42 2.97
N GLY A 119 -8.34 -6.36 2.22
CA GLY A 119 -8.32 -6.07 0.80
C GLY A 119 -8.68 -4.60 0.61
N PHE A 120 -8.40 -4.06 -0.56
CA PHE A 120 -8.68 -2.65 -0.88
C PHE A 120 -9.39 -2.56 -2.22
N LEU A 121 -10.57 -1.92 -2.22
CA LEU A 121 -11.24 -1.53 -3.45
C LEU A 121 -10.77 -0.10 -3.77
N ILE A 122 -10.11 0.07 -4.90
CA ILE A 122 -9.47 1.33 -5.27
C ILE A 122 -10.18 1.92 -6.47
N ARG A 123 -10.64 3.16 -6.35
CA ARG A 123 -11.30 3.88 -7.43
C ARG A 123 -10.57 5.21 -7.69
N SER A 124 -10.25 5.48 -8.96
CA SER A 124 -9.73 6.79 -9.34
C SER A 124 -10.89 7.79 -9.46
N THR A 125 -10.77 8.94 -8.81
CA THR A 125 -11.72 10.03 -8.99
C THR A 125 -11.47 10.81 -10.27
N VAL A 126 -10.33 10.60 -10.93
CA VAL A 126 -9.98 11.21 -12.21
C VAL A 126 -10.59 10.43 -13.37
N THR A 127 -10.42 9.11 -13.39
CA THR A 127 -10.86 8.25 -14.50
C THR A 127 -12.19 7.55 -14.23
N GLY A 128 -12.57 7.41 -12.95
CA GLY A 128 -13.73 6.62 -12.53
C GLY A 128 -13.48 5.12 -12.52
N GLU A 129 -12.33 4.65 -12.94
CA GLU A 129 -11.99 3.22 -12.95
C GLU A 129 -11.76 2.68 -11.55
N LYS A 130 -12.07 1.40 -11.40
CA LYS A 130 -11.85 0.65 -10.16
C LYS A 130 -10.89 -0.50 -10.41
#